data_0159d3480abf4ca6bd4afb94035212ff
#
_entry.id   0159d3480abf4ca6bd4afb94035212ff
#
_cell.length_a   1.000
_cell.length_b   1.000
_cell.length_c   1.000
_cell.angle_alpha   90.00
_cell.angle_beta   90.00
_cell.angle_gamma   90.00
#
_symmetry.space_group_name_H-M   'P 1'
#
loop_
_entity.id
_entity.type
_entity.pdbx_description
1 polymer ?
#
loop_
_entity_poly.entity_id
_entity_poly.type
_entity_poly.pdbx_seq_one_letter_code
_entity_poly.pdbx_strand_id
1 'polypeptide(L)'
;MQKTNSKAFLVILLGVLSAFGPFVVDLYLPSLPQLAQFFDTTTSMTQLTLTTAMIGLAVGQLLLGPMSDKFGRKIPLIISLLIYIISTILLIFSPNIETMIVLRAVQGLSSAGSVVISRAVATDLYRGREMTRFFGLLMMINGIAPIISPILGSLLLEYIGWKGVFFFLAIIGIVVLLFCLRLKESLIIEKRLKGSVLSTFFTFGKIIKNRLFMSYVGIESFLLAAMFAYISASPFILQSFYGLSAFTFSFCFGANGAALVMGANIGGKLSNRTALSFGVLGFGEGVLYTISTLIIQPNWFLVEIGFFLMLLMMGLTFPAISSLAMESERQYAGSASALLGFTPFFLGGIVSPLVGIGNIFYATAVVILVCAFISLIIYFLIRTNIKAYTE
;
A
#
# COMPACT_ATOMS: atom_id res chain seq x y z
N MET A 1 -9.47 -32.11 -17.12
CA MET A 1 -9.85 -31.12 -16.07
C MET A 1 -8.69 -30.97 -15.07
N GLN A 2 -8.17 -29.79 -14.92
CA GLN A 2 -7.12 -29.53 -13.91
C GLN A 2 -7.73 -29.71 -12.51
N LYS A 3 -7.10 -30.55 -11.67
CA LYS A 3 -7.54 -30.73 -10.27
C LYS A 3 -7.29 -29.40 -9.53
N THR A 4 -8.30 -28.58 -9.30
CA THR A 4 -8.22 -27.35 -8.53
C THR A 4 -8.32 -27.62 -7.02
N ASN A 5 -7.83 -26.69 -6.21
CA ASN A 5 -8.07 -26.71 -4.77
C ASN A 5 -9.54 -26.36 -4.46
N SER A 6 -10.01 -26.67 -3.25
CA SER A 6 -11.36 -26.29 -2.83
C SER A 6 -11.53 -24.77 -2.79
N LYS A 7 -12.74 -24.27 -3.06
CA LYS A 7 -13.04 -22.82 -3.09
C LYS A 7 -12.73 -22.15 -1.74
N ALA A 8 -13.07 -22.80 -0.64
CA ALA A 8 -12.79 -22.27 0.71
C ALA A 8 -11.29 -22.13 0.97
N PHE A 9 -10.49 -23.14 0.57
CA PHE A 9 -9.03 -23.08 0.68
C PHE A 9 -8.46 -21.91 -0.11
N LEU A 10 -8.92 -21.70 -1.35
CA LEU A 10 -8.45 -20.61 -2.21
C LEU A 10 -8.84 -19.24 -1.65
N VAL A 11 -10.08 -19.07 -1.14
CA VAL A 11 -10.53 -17.81 -0.54
C VAL A 11 -9.65 -17.42 0.65
N ILE A 12 -9.40 -18.35 1.57
CA ILE A 12 -8.59 -18.11 2.76
C ILE A 12 -7.14 -17.84 2.36
N LEU A 13 -6.53 -18.72 1.56
CA LEU A 13 -5.12 -18.59 1.20
C LEU A 13 -4.84 -17.31 0.42
N LEU A 14 -5.61 -17.05 -0.66
CA LEU A 14 -5.39 -15.86 -1.49
C LEU A 14 -5.77 -14.57 -0.76
N GLY A 15 -6.74 -14.63 0.16
CA GLY A 15 -7.09 -13.52 1.06
C GLY A 15 -5.90 -13.15 1.96
N VAL A 16 -5.33 -14.13 2.65
CA VAL A 16 -4.15 -13.89 3.51
C VAL A 16 -2.96 -13.42 2.68
N LEU A 17 -2.70 -14.02 1.51
CA LEU A 17 -1.61 -13.58 0.62
C LEU A 17 -1.80 -12.11 0.16
N SER A 18 -3.03 -11.68 -0.12
CA SER A 18 -3.29 -10.30 -0.52
C SER A 18 -3.06 -9.29 0.62
N ALA A 19 -3.25 -9.71 1.87
CA ALA A 19 -3.04 -8.88 3.05
C ALA A 19 -1.55 -8.72 3.44
N PHE A 20 -0.62 -9.43 2.78
CA PHE A 20 0.82 -9.30 3.11
C PHE A 20 1.35 -7.87 2.97
N GLY A 21 0.85 -7.09 2.00
CA GLY A 21 1.21 -5.68 1.84
C GLY A 21 0.97 -4.88 3.13
N PRO A 22 -0.29 -4.75 3.58
CA PRO A 22 -0.63 -4.12 4.85
C PRO A 22 0.10 -4.72 6.06
N PHE A 23 0.21 -6.03 6.18
CA PHE A 23 0.92 -6.63 7.30
C PHE A 23 2.39 -6.22 7.37
N VAL A 24 3.09 -6.23 6.24
CA VAL A 24 4.51 -5.84 6.19
C VAL A 24 4.71 -4.35 6.47
N VAL A 25 3.76 -3.49 6.07
CA VAL A 25 3.85 -2.04 6.22
C VAL A 25 3.29 -1.58 7.56
N ASP A 26 2.09 -2.02 7.94
CA ASP A 26 1.32 -1.39 9.01
C ASP A 26 1.49 -2.05 10.38
N LEU A 27 1.82 -3.36 10.43
CA LEU A 27 1.88 -4.11 11.70
C LEU A 27 2.97 -3.56 12.63
N TYR A 28 4.08 -3.07 12.11
CA TYR A 28 5.19 -2.58 12.90
C TYR A 28 5.18 -1.06 13.13
N LEU A 29 4.23 -0.31 12.52
CA LEU A 29 4.16 1.14 12.68
C LEU A 29 4.16 1.61 14.14
N PRO A 30 3.42 0.98 15.06
CA PRO A 30 3.47 1.36 16.47
C PRO A 30 4.86 1.23 17.10
N SER A 31 5.74 0.41 16.51
CA SER A 31 7.10 0.16 17.00
C SER A 31 8.13 1.20 16.54
N LEU A 32 7.81 2.07 15.59
CA LEU A 32 8.78 3.03 15.01
C LEU A 32 9.46 3.91 16.07
N PRO A 33 8.74 4.52 17.06
CA PRO A 33 9.39 5.30 18.11
C PRO A 33 10.34 4.44 18.98
N GLN A 34 9.96 3.20 19.31
CA GLN A 34 10.81 2.29 20.09
C GLN A 34 12.07 1.89 19.30
N LEU A 35 11.95 1.69 17.98
CA LEU A 35 13.09 1.39 17.10
C LEU A 35 14.09 2.57 17.05
N ALA A 36 13.60 3.82 16.98
CA ALA A 36 14.44 5.00 17.01
C ALA A 36 15.28 5.06 18.29
N GLN A 37 14.64 4.76 19.41
CA GLN A 37 15.32 4.71 20.74
C GLN A 37 16.28 3.51 20.84
N PHE A 38 15.87 2.33 20.38
CA PHE A 38 16.67 1.11 20.48
C PHE A 38 17.97 1.17 19.69
N PHE A 39 17.93 1.76 18.48
CA PHE A 39 19.10 1.92 17.61
C PHE A 39 19.82 3.24 17.81
N ASP A 40 19.40 4.08 18.77
CA ASP A 40 19.94 5.44 19.02
C ASP A 40 20.09 6.25 17.71
N THR A 41 19.00 6.34 16.97
CA THR A 41 19.00 6.89 15.61
C THR A 41 17.91 7.95 15.41
N THR A 42 18.00 8.68 14.31
CA THR A 42 17.04 9.73 13.95
C THR A 42 15.70 9.16 13.50
N THR A 43 14.63 9.94 13.65
CA THR A 43 13.30 9.63 13.11
C THR A 43 13.37 9.33 11.62
N SER A 44 14.13 10.12 10.85
CA SER A 44 14.28 9.93 9.40
C SER A 44 14.92 8.58 9.05
N MET A 45 15.96 8.15 9.78
CA MET A 45 16.58 6.83 9.57
C MET A 45 15.62 5.69 9.89
N THR A 46 14.84 5.82 10.94
CA THR A 46 13.80 4.83 11.27
C THR A 46 12.71 4.78 10.21
N GLN A 47 12.29 5.91 9.68
CA GLN A 47 11.32 5.99 8.59
C GLN A 47 11.85 5.40 7.27
N LEU A 48 13.18 5.39 7.05
CA LEU A 48 13.78 4.68 5.90
C LEU A 48 13.50 3.18 5.94
N THR A 49 13.29 2.56 7.09
CA THR A 49 12.89 1.15 7.17
C THR A 49 11.51 0.91 6.55
N LEU A 50 10.59 1.86 6.72
CA LEU A 50 9.28 1.84 6.06
C LEU A 50 9.42 2.10 4.55
N THR A 51 10.16 3.14 4.19
CA THR A 51 10.46 3.52 2.81
C THR A 51 10.99 2.35 1.99
N THR A 52 12.03 1.68 2.47
CA THR A 52 12.69 0.60 1.72
C THR A 52 11.80 -0.62 1.59
N ALA A 53 10.95 -0.91 2.59
CA ALA A 53 9.95 -1.96 2.46
C ALA A 53 8.90 -1.62 1.39
N MET A 54 8.44 -0.37 1.32
CA MET A 54 7.46 0.08 0.32
C MET A 54 8.05 0.09 -1.09
N ILE A 55 9.27 0.61 -1.27
CA ILE A 55 9.98 0.59 -2.55
C ILE A 55 10.23 -0.87 -2.98
N GLY A 56 10.66 -1.71 -2.05
CA GLY A 56 10.80 -3.15 -2.28
C GLY A 56 9.49 -3.78 -2.76
N LEU A 57 8.39 -3.50 -2.07
CA LEU A 57 7.04 -3.98 -2.44
C LEU A 57 6.65 -3.49 -3.84
N ALA A 58 6.90 -2.22 -4.16
CA ALA A 58 6.59 -1.65 -5.47
C ALA A 58 7.40 -2.33 -6.58
N VAL A 59 8.72 -2.37 -6.44
CA VAL A 59 9.62 -3.01 -7.43
C VAL A 59 9.32 -4.50 -7.55
N GLY A 60 9.06 -5.17 -6.45
CA GLY A 60 8.70 -6.58 -6.42
C GLY A 60 7.42 -6.89 -7.22
N GLN A 61 6.43 -6.01 -7.20
CA GLN A 61 5.21 -6.17 -8.02
C GLN A 61 5.52 -6.15 -9.52
N LEU A 62 6.40 -5.26 -9.97
CA LEU A 62 6.81 -5.19 -11.39
C LEU A 62 7.61 -6.41 -11.84
N LEU A 63 8.39 -7.02 -10.95
CA LEU A 63 9.25 -8.15 -11.27
C LEU A 63 8.52 -9.49 -11.14
N LEU A 64 7.85 -9.72 -10.00
CA LEU A 64 7.29 -11.04 -9.66
C LEU A 64 6.01 -11.35 -10.44
N GLY A 65 5.28 -10.33 -10.91
CA GLY A 65 4.13 -10.52 -11.81
C GLY A 65 4.55 -11.26 -13.10
N PRO A 66 5.36 -10.64 -13.97
CA PRO A 66 5.85 -11.26 -15.20
C PRO A 66 6.65 -12.55 -14.98
N MET A 67 7.41 -12.65 -13.88
CA MET A 67 8.07 -13.91 -13.51
C MET A 67 7.07 -15.03 -13.27
N SER A 68 5.96 -14.74 -12.59
CA SER A 68 4.90 -15.73 -12.36
C SER A 68 4.13 -16.10 -13.63
N ASP A 69 4.06 -15.18 -14.61
CA ASP A 69 3.49 -15.48 -15.92
C ASP A 69 4.39 -16.42 -16.75
N LYS A 70 5.69 -16.36 -16.55
CA LYS A 70 6.67 -17.17 -17.27
C LYS A 70 6.89 -18.54 -16.62
N PHE A 71 7.12 -18.58 -15.32
CA PHE A 71 7.52 -19.81 -14.61
C PHE A 71 6.34 -20.56 -13.96
N GLY A 72 5.12 -20.04 -14.07
CA GLY A 72 3.95 -20.50 -13.34
C GLY A 72 3.80 -19.79 -11.99
N ARG A 73 2.63 -19.91 -11.36
CA ARG A 73 2.30 -19.16 -10.14
C ARG A 73 3.00 -19.69 -8.89
N LYS A 74 3.03 -21.01 -8.76
CA LYS A 74 3.45 -21.71 -7.53
C LYS A 74 4.94 -21.51 -7.21
N ILE A 75 5.84 -21.67 -8.18
CA ILE A 75 7.29 -21.64 -7.95
C ILE A 75 7.76 -20.24 -7.51
N PRO A 76 7.46 -19.13 -8.23
CA PRO A 76 7.83 -17.80 -7.79
C PRO A 76 7.21 -17.42 -6.43
N LEU A 77 5.99 -17.88 -6.14
CA LEU A 77 5.35 -17.64 -4.84
C LEU A 77 6.10 -18.31 -3.70
N ILE A 78 6.50 -19.58 -3.86
CA ILE A 78 7.27 -20.30 -2.83
C ILE A 78 8.63 -19.64 -2.61
N ILE A 79 9.34 -19.29 -3.69
CA ILE A 79 10.66 -18.64 -3.59
C ILE A 79 10.52 -17.29 -2.87
N SER A 80 9.54 -16.47 -3.24
CA SER A 80 9.31 -15.17 -2.61
C SER A 80 8.95 -15.32 -1.12
N LEU A 81 8.13 -16.30 -0.74
CA LEU A 81 7.83 -16.57 0.67
C LEU A 81 9.04 -17.06 1.47
N LEU A 82 9.91 -17.87 0.87
CA LEU A 82 11.16 -18.30 1.53
C LEU A 82 12.08 -17.10 1.79
N ILE A 83 12.27 -16.23 0.79
CA ILE A 83 13.08 -15.01 0.95
C ILE A 83 12.44 -14.09 1.99
N TYR A 84 11.11 -13.95 2.00
CA TYR A 84 10.36 -13.18 2.99
C TYR A 84 10.62 -13.71 4.42
N ILE A 85 10.51 -15.01 4.64
CA ILE A 85 10.72 -15.63 5.97
C ILE A 85 12.16 -15.40 6.43
N ILE A 86 13.15 -15.67 5.57
CA ILE A 86 14.57 -15.52 5.89
C ILE A 86 14.87 -14.05 6.24
N SER A 87 14.46 -13.10 5.39
CA SER A 87 14.69 -11.67 5.66
C SER A 87 13.98 -11.20 6.93
N THR A 88 12.77 -11.70 7.20
CA THR A 88 12.01 -11.36 8.41
C THR A 88 12.69 -11.91 9.69
N ILE A 89 13.24 -13.11 9.64
CA ILE A 89 14.01 -13.68 10.77
C ILE A 89 15.29 -12.87 10.98
N LEU A 90 16.01 -12.52 9.89
CA LEU A 90 17.24 -11.72 10.00
C LEU A 90 16.97 -10.31 10.57
N LEU A 91 15.79 -9.71 10.31
CA LEU A 91 15.40 -8.43 10.91
C LEU A 91 15.41 -8.46 12.44
N ILE A 92 15.04 -9.59 13.07
CA ILE A 92 15.03 -9.75 14.53
C ILE A 92 16.45 -9.62 15.12
N PHE A 93 17.45 -10.00 14.34
CA PHE A 93 18.87 -10.01 14.73
C PHE A 93 19.67 -8.83 14.14
N SER A 94 19.00 -7.81 13.57
CA SER A 94 19.68 -6.65 12.99
C SER A 94 20.54 -5.95 14.02
N PRO A 95 21.88 -5.80 13.78
CA PRO A 95 22.79 -5.18 14.74
C PRO A 95 22.69 -3.63 14.73
N ASN A 96 22.24 -3.05 13.65
CA ASN A 96 22.12 -1.59 13.43
C ASN A 96 20.96 -1.27 12.48
N ILE A 97 20.63 0.01 12.38
CA ILE A 97 19.50 0.49 11.58
C ILE A 97 19.76 0.31 10.07
N GLU A 98 21.00 0.42 9.61
CA GLU A 98 21.38 0.27 8.19
C GLU A 98 21.12 -1.16 7.70
N THR A 99 21.50 -2.15 8.49
CA THR A 99 21.19 -3.57 8.20
C THR A 99 19.68 -3.78 8.16
N MET A 100 18.94 -3.17 9.10
CA MET A 100 17.49 -3.25 9.13
C MET A 100 16.86 -2.63 7.87
N ILE A 101 17.34 -1.48 7.41
CA ILE A 101 16.89 -0.80 6.19
C ILE A 101 17.05 -1.71 4.96
N VAL A 102 18.22 -2.35 4.81
CA VAL A 102 18.47 -3.27 3.69
C VAL A 102 17.57 -4.51 3.76
N LEU A 103 17.45 -5.11 4.92
CA LEU A 103 16.60 -6.30 5.10
C LEU A 103 15.11 -5.98 4.88
N ARG A 104 14.66 -4.78 5.23
CA ARG A 104 13.32 -4.30 4.96
C ARG A 104 13.04 -4.15 3.46
N ALA A 105 14.03 -3.69 2.67
CA ALA A 105 13.90 -3.68 1.21
C ALA A 105 13.71 -5.10 0.63
N VAL A 106 14.48 -6.08 1.11
CA VAL A 106 14.36 -7.48 0.70
C VAL A 106 13.03 -8.08 1.13
N GLN A 107 12.59 -7.80 2.36
CA GLN A 107 11.29 -8.24 2.88
C GLN A 107 10.14 -7.67 2.06
N GLY A 108 10.17 -6.37 1.74
CA GLY A 108 9.17 -5.71 0.89
C GLY A 108 9.10 -6.31 -0.51
N LEU A 109 10.27 -6.46 -1.17
CA LEU A 109 10.37 -7.04 -2.51
C LEU A 109 9.80 -8.46 -2.56
N SER A 110 10.13 -9.27 -1.59
CA SER A 110 9.66 -10.66 -1.53
C SER A 110 8.16 -10.76 -1.19
N SER A 111 7.64 -9.90 -0.31
CA SER A 111 6.21 -9.87 0.04
C SER A 111 5.32 -9.51 -1.16
N ALA A 112 5.83 -8.76 -2.13
CA ALA A 112 5.12 -8.42 -3.35
C ALA A 112 4.63 -9.64 -4.13
N GLY A 113 5.39 -10.75 -4.08
CA GLY A 113 4.99 -12.02 -4.71
C GLY A 113 3.66 -12.53 -4.19
N SER A 114 3.44 -12.45 -2.89
CA SER A 114 2.17 -12.84 -2.27
C SER A 114 1.01 -11.99 -2.79
N VAL A 115 1.18 -10.68 -2.85
CA VAL A 115 0.15 -9.73 -3.28
C VAL A 115 -0.20 -9.91 -4.76
N VAL A 116 0.81 -9.96 -5.64
CA VAL A 116 0.58 -10.02 -7.09
C VAL A 116 0.07 -11.40 -7.51
N ILE A 117 0.70 -12.47 -7.00
CA ILE A 117 0.36 -13.83 -7.42
C ILE A 117 -1.02 -14.24 -6.89
N SER A 118 -1.45 -13.75 -5.72
CA SER A 118 -2.82 -14.00 -5.23
C SER A 118 -3.88 -13.52 -6.23
N ARG A 119 -3.70 -12.31 -6.78
CA ARG A 119 -4.59 -11.73 -7.80
C ARG A 119 -4.51 -12.51 -9.11
N ALA A 120 -3.30 -12.90 -9.53
CA ALA A 120 -3.08 -13.66 -10.74
C ALA A 120 -3.74 -15.06 -10.68
N VAL A 121 -3.59 -15.78 -9.56
CA VAL A 121 -4.28 -17.07 -9.35
C VAL A 121 -5.81 -16.90 -9.40
N ALA A 122 -6.34 -15.81 -8.80
CA ALA A 122 -7.76 -15.52 -8.87
C ALA A 122 -8.24 -15.33 -10.32
N THR A 123 -7.47 -14.58 -11.15
CA THR A 123 -7.81 -14.38 -12.58
C THR A 123 -7.67 -15.66 -13.43
N ASP A 124 -6.75 -16.56 -13.06
CA ASP A 124 -6.58 -17.84 -13.75
C ASP A 124 -7.78 -18.77 -13.52
N LEU A 125 -8.31 -18.80 -12.28
CA LEU A 125 -9.31 -19.78 -11.84
C LEU A 125 -10.76 -19.33 -11.99
N TYR A 126 -11.03 -18.02 -11.87
CA TYR A 126 -12.40 -17.48 -11.86
C TYR A 126 -12.69 -16.64 -13.10
N ARG A 127 -13.96 -16.59 -13.51
CA ARG A 127 -14.44 -15.82 -14.66
C ARG A 127 -15.75 -15.10 -14.32
N GLY A 128 -16.04 -14.03 -15.06
CA GLY A 128 -17.32 -13.32 -14.99
C GLY A 128 -17.71 -12.93 -13.55
N ARG A 129 -18.95 -13.21 -13.17
CA ARG A 129 -19.52 -12.85 -11.86
C ARG A 129 -18.78 -13.49 -10.67
N GLU A 130 -18.22 -14.70 -10.83
CA GLU A 130 -17.44 -15.33 -9.76
C GLU A 130 -16.11 -14.59 -9.51
N MET A 131 -15.45 -14.15 -10.57
CA MET A 131 -14.23 -13.35 -10.47
C MET A 131 -14.51 -12.03 -9.75
N THR A 132 -15.58 -11.32 -10.14
CA THR A 132 -15.97 -10.05 -9.46
C THR A 132 -16.24 -10.26 -7.98
N ARG A 133 -16.96 -11.34 -7.63
CA ARG A 133 -17.24 -11.68 -6.22
C ARG A 133 -15.96 -12.00 -5.44
N PHE A 134 -15.02 -12.70 -6.05
CA PHE A 134 -13.76 -13.06 -5.43
C PHE A 134 -12.87 -11.83 -5.20
N PHE A 135 -12.75 -10.95 -6.20
CA PHE A 135 -12.04 -9.68 -6.05
C PHE A 135 -12.67 -8.77 -4.99
N GLY A 136 -14.00 -8.75 -4.90
CA GLY A 136 -14.70 -8.04 -3.82
C GLY A 136 -14.28 -8.54 -2.43
N LEU A 137 -14.12 -9.85 -2.23
CA LEU A 137 -13.61 -10.41 -0.98
C LEU A 137 -12.14 -10.01 -0.73
N LEU A 138 -11.27 -10.03 -1.75
CA LEU A 138 -9.88 -9.57 -1.60
C LEU A 138 -9.82 -8.09 -1.24
N MET A 139 -10.65 -7.24 -1.86
CA MET A 139 -10.74 -5.82 -1.54
C MET A 139 -11.23 -5.58 -0.10
N MET A 140 -12.20 -6.36 0.36
CA MET A 140 -12.67 -6.28 1.75
C MET A 140 -11.54 -6.62 2.73
N ILE A 141 -10.77 -7.68 2.47
CA ILE A 141 -9.63 -8.06 3.30
C ILE A 141 -8.55 -6.96 3.29
N ASN A 142 -8.22 -6.41 2.12
CA ASN A 142 -7.26 -5.31 1.99
C ASN A 142 -7.73 -4.01 2.67
N GLY A 143 -9.04 -3.77 2.76
CA GLY A 143 -9.60 -2.63 3.50
C GLY A 143 -9.58 -2.81 5.02
N ILE A 144 -9.76 -4.04 5.49
CA ILE A 144 -9.76 -4.37 6.93
C ILE A 144 -8.32 -4.55 7.47
N ALA A 145 -7.41 -5.07 6.67
CA ALA A 145 -6.04 -5.37 7.10
C ALA A 145 -5.29 -4.15 7.67
N PRO A 146 -5.31 -2.94 7.08
CA PRO A 146 -4.69 -1.75 7.67
C PRO A 146 -5.31 -1.32 9.00
N ILE A 147 -6.57 -1.66 9.26
CA ILE A 147 -7.22 -1.35 10.54
C ILE A 147 -6.75 -2.32 11.63
N ILE A 148 -6.70 -3.61 11.31
CA ILE A 148 -6.35 -4.66 12.28
C ILE A 148 -4.84 -4.71 12.53
N SER A 149 -4.00 -4.48 11.50
CA SER A 149 -2.54 -4.64 11.59
C SER A 149 -1.90 -3.82 12.70
N PRO A 150 -2.13 -2.49 12.84
CA PRO A 150 -1.50 -1.71 13.92
C PRO A 150 -2.03 -2.09 15.31
N ILE A 151 -3.30 -2.52 15.42
CA ILE A 151 -3.87 -2.99 16.69
C ILE A 151 -3.15 -4.27 17.15
N LEU A 152 -2.98 -5.23 16.26
CA LEU A 152 -2.19 -6.43 16.54
C LEU A 152 -0.73 -6.07 16.83
N GLY A 153 -0.17 -5.14 16.05
CA GLY A 153 1.19 -4.66 16.22
C GLY A 153 1.42 -4.03 17.58
N SER A 154 0.49 -3.19 18.08
CA SER A 154 0.60 -2.58 19.40
C SER A 154 0.50 -3.58 20.55
N LEU A 155 -0.39 -4.58 20.43
CA LEU A 155 -0.47 -5.67 21.41
C LEU A 155 0.82 -6.48 21.45
N LEU A 156 1.37 -6.86 20.30
CA LEU A 156 2.64 -7.56 20.24
C LEU A 156 3.79 -6.71 20.79
N LEU A 157 3.80 -5.41 20.50
CA LEU A 157 4.79 -4.48 21.00
C LEU A 157 4.78 -4.39 22.53
N GLU A 158 3.59 -4.34 23.14
CA GLU A 158 3.42 -4.25 24.61
C GLU A 158 3.95 -5.49 25.33
N TYR A 159 3.65 -6.70 24.81
CA TYR A 159 4.00 -7.96 25.51
C TYR A 159 5.37 -8.51 25.14
N ILE A 160 5.83 -8.35 23.91
CA ILE A 160 7.06 -8.99 23.40
C ILE A 160 8.01 -8.03 22.67
N GLY A 161 7.70 -6.71 22.68
CA GLY A 161 8.52 -5.68 22.06
C GLY A 161 8.57 -5.76 20.53
N TRP A 162 9.34 -4.86 19.91
CA TRP A 162 9.41 -4.75 18.43
C TRP A 162 9.93 -6.02 17.74
N LYS A 163 10.81 -6.79 18.39
CA LYS A 163 11.31 -8.08 17.88
C LYS A 163 10.18 -9.10 17.75
N GLY A 164 9.22 -9.06 18.68
CA GLY A 164 8.05 -9.92 18.67
C GLY A 164 7.13 -9.68 17.48
N VAL A 165 7.04 -8.43 17.00
CA VAL A 165 6.28 -8.09 15.78
C VAL A 165 6.87 -8.81 14.56
N PHE A 166 8.20 -8.78 14.38
CA PHE A 166 8.85 -9.50 13.28
C PHE A 166 8.80 -11.02 13.44
N PHE A 167 8.89 -11.52 14.69
CA PHE A 167 8.71 -12.94 14.96
C PHE A 167 7.31 -13.42 14.55
N PHE A 168 6.27 -12.67 14.89
CA PHE A 168 4.90 -12.96 14.47
C PHE A 168 4.73 -12.93 12.94
N LEU A 169 5.34 -11.95 12.25
CA LEU A 169 5.37 -11.89 10.79
C LEU A 169 6.06 -13.10 10.17
N ALA A 170 7.15 -13.59 10.77
CA ALA A 170 7.83 -14.80 10.31
C ALA A 170 6.96 -16.04 10.48
N ILE A 171 6.23 -16.18 11.60
CA ILE A 171 5.28 -17.27 11.83
C ILE A 171 4.18 -17.25 10.77
N ILE A 172 3.56 -16.10 10.50
CA ILE A 172 2.56 -15.97 9.42
C ILE A 172 3.16 -16.44 8.10
N GLY A 173 4.38 -15.97 7.76
CA GLY A 173 5.07 -16.38 6.55
C GLY A 173 5.25 -17.91 6.44
N ILE A 174 5.69 -18.56 7.52
CA ILE A 174 5.85 -20.02 7.58
C ILE A 174 4.51 -20.73 7.41
N VAL A 175 3.48 -20.32 8.12
CA VAL A 175 2.14 -20.91 8.01
C VAL A 175 1.62 -20.81 6.59
N VAL A 176 1.72 -19.63 5.99
CA VAL A 176 1.27 -19.40 4.61
C VAL A 176 2.10 -20.21 3.61
N LEU A 177 3.41 -20.32 3.81
CA LEU A 177 4.26 -21.18 2.97
C LEU A 177 3.80 -22.63 3.00
N LEU A 178 3.48 -23.19 4.18
CA LEU A 178 2.97 -24.55 4.34
C LEU A 178 1.65 -24.74 3.58
N PHE A 179 0.75 -23.76 3.60
CA PHE A 179 -0.47 -23.80 2.79
C PHE A 179 -0.17 -23.67 1.29
N CYS A 180 0.79 -22.83 0.89
CA CYS A 180 1.20 -22.68 -0.52
C CYS A 180 1.82 -23.94 -1.10
N LEU A 181 2.46 -24.81 -0.29
CA LEU A 181 2.92 -26.11 -0.76
C LEU A 181 1.77 -26.99 -1.25
N ARG A 182 0.56 -26.85 -0.67
CA ARG A 182 -0.66 -27.56 -1.11
C ARG A 182 -1.37 -26.87 -2.28
N LEU A 183 -0.98 -25.64 -2.65
CA LEU A 183 -1.55 -24.94 -3.79
C LEU A 183 -1.19 -25.68 -5.08
N LYS A 184 -2.22 -25.95 -5.89
CA LYS A 184 -2.03 -26.51 -7.23
C LYS A 184 -1.73 -25.37 -8.21
N GLU A 185 -0.85 -25.64 -9.19
CA GLU A 185 -0.54 -24.68 -10.24
C GLU A 185 -1.81 -24.28 -11.00
N SER A 186 -2.06 -22.96 -11.11
CA SER A 186 -3.25 -22.43 -11.78
C SER A 186 -2.99 -22.06 -13.24
N LEU A 187 -1.74 -21.75 -13.59
CA LEU A 187 -1.36 -21.35 -14.94
C LEU A 187 -0.89 -22.55 -15.75
N ILE A 188 -1.71 -22.96 -16.71
CA ILE A 188 -1.36 -24.06 -17.65
C ILE A 188 -0.16 -23.67 -18.50
N ILE A 189 0.67 -24.66 -18.86
CA ILE A 189 1.95 -24.45 -19.56
C ILE A 189 1.78 -23.69 -20.88
N GLU A 190 0.70 -23.98 -21.62
CA GLU A 190 0.41 -23.36 -22.91
C GLU A 190 0.12 -21.85 -22.82
N LYS A 191 -0.34 -21.39 -21.64
CA LYS A 191 -0.64 -19.97 -21.37
C LYS A 191 0.52 -19.20 -20.75
N ARG A 192 1.62 -19.87 -20.44
CA ARG A 192 2.80 -19.21 -19.90
C ARG A 192 3.44 -18.27 -20.93
N LEU A 193 4.02 -17.19 -20.42
CA LEU A 193 4.73 -16.22 -21.24
C LEU A 193 5.91 -16.88 -21.97
N LYS A 194 5.85 -16.92 -23.31
CA LYS A 194 6.90 -17.54 -24.16
C LYS A 194 8.08 -16.61 -24.43
N GLY A 195 7.94 -15.29 -24.13
CA GLY A 195 8.95 -14.28 -24.39
C GLY A 195 9.89 -14.00 -23.22
N SER A 196 10.69 -12.96 -23.37
CA SER A 196 11.50 -12.41 -22.28
C SER A 196 10.60 -11.65 -21.30
N VAL A 197 10.89 -11.77 -19.98
CA VAL A 197 10.26 -10.91 -18.95
C VAL A 197 10.53 -9.43 -19.26
N LEU A 198 11.69 -9.12 -19.83
CA LEU A 198 12.06 -7.76 -20.25
C LEU A 198 11.14 -7.18 -21.33
N SER A 199 10.51 -8.02 -22.17
CA SER A 199 9.57 -7.52 -23.21
C SER A 199 8.34 -6.83 -22.61
N THR A 200 7.94 -7.19 -21.40
CA THR A 200 6.85 -6.54 -20.68
C THR A 200 7.16 -5.08 -20.36
N PHE A 201 8.45 -4.75 -20.10
CA PHE A 201 8.87 -3.38 -19.81
C PHE A 201 8.74 -2.44 -21.01
N PHE A 202 8.80 -2.94 -22.25
CA PHE A 202 8.55 -2.11 -23.45
C PHE A 202 7.08 -1.64 -23.51
N THR A 203 6.15 -2.40 -22.97
CA THR A 203 4.73 -2.01 -22.89
C THR A 203 4.56 -0.84 -21.93
N PHE A 204 5.27 -0.80 -20.79
CA PHE A 204 5.25 0.35 -19.89
C PHE A 204 5.69 1.64 -20.59
N GLY A 205 6.74 1.58 -21.43
CA GLY A 205 7.21 2.74 -22.22
C GLY A 205 6.15 3.32 -23.18
N LYS A 206 5.20 2.48 -23.65
CA LYS A 206 4.06 2.97 -24.47
C LYS A 206 3.00 3.65 -23.59
N ILE A 207 2.66 3.04 -22.45
CA ILE A 207 1.62 3.55 -21.55
C ILE A 207 2.02 4.87 -20.89
N ILE A 208 3.30 5.04 -20.52
CA ILE A 208 3.82 6.28 -19.94
C ILE A 208 3.65 7.48 -20.89
N LYS A 209 3.57 7.25 -22.20
CA LYS A 209 3.31 8.32 -23.18
C LYS A 209 1.85 8.78 -23.22
N ASN A 210 0.91 8.03 -22.67
CA ASN A 210 -0.48 8.45 -22.56
C ASN A 210 -0.63 9.48 -21.43
N ARG A 211 -0.74 10.75 -21.82
CA ARG A 211 -0.82 11.88 -20.89
C ARG A 211 -2.03 11.80 -19.96
N LEU A 212 -3.17 11.33 -20.46
CA LEU A 212 -4.40 11.24 -19.66
C LEU A 212 -4.27 10.16 -18.58
N PHE A 213 -3.79 8.97 -18.96
CA PHE A 213 -3.49 7.89 -18.03
C PHE A 213 -2.50 8.34 -16.95
N MET A 214 -1.37 8.92 -17.36
CA MET A 214 -0.33 9.39 -16.43
C MET A 214 -0.81 10.53 -15.53
N SER A 215 -1.78 11.33 -15.95
CA SER A 215 -2.40 12.33 -15.09
C SER A 215 -3.23 11.69 -13.98
N TYR A 216 -4.03 10.66 -14.28
CA TYR A 216 -4.77 9.93 -13.25
C TYR A 216 -3.80 9.21 -12.29
N VAL A 217 -2.78 8.53 -12.82
CA VAL A 217 -1.71 7.91 -12.01
C VAL A 217 -1.01 8.95 -11.14
N GLY A 218 -0.73 10.15 -11.68
CA GLY A 218 -0.12 11.25 -10.95
C GLY A 218 -0.97 11.72 -9.78
N ILE A 219 -2.27 12.00 -9.99
CA ILE A 219 -3.17 12.39 -8.90
C ILE A 219 -3.18 11.29 -7.81
N GLU A 220 -3.42 10.03 -8.18
CA GLU A 220 -3.44 8.91 -7.24
C GLU A 220 -2.13 8.80 -6.45
N SER A 221 -1.00 8.95 -7.13
CA SER A 221 0.32 8.84 -6.53
C SER A 221 0.61 9.95 -5.52
N PHE A 222 0.22 11.20 -5.79
CA PHE A 222 0.41 12.30 -4.84
C PHE A 222 -0.58 12.24 -3.67
N LEU A 223 -1.81 11.77 -3.88
CA LEU A 223 -2.73 11.48 -2.79
C LEU A 223 -2.14 10.41 -1.87
N LEU A 224 -1.68 9.27 -2.43
CA LEU A 224 -1.07 8.20 -1.65
C LEU A 224 0.26 8.62 -1.02
N ALA A 225 1.06 9.47 -1.67
CA ALA A 225 2.26 10.04 -1.06
C ALA A 225 1.95 10.87 0.20
N ALA A 226 0.88 11.68 0.19
CA ALA A 226 0.39 12.38 1.37
C ALA A 226 -0.09 11.42 2.47
N MET A 227 -0.76 10.32 2.09
CA MET A 227 -1.13 9.27 3.04
C MET A 227 0.11 8.61 3.66
N PHE A 228 1.14 8.30 2.88
CA PHE A 228 2.37 7.72 3.42
C PHE A 228 3.18 8.70 4.26
N ALA A 229 3.12 10.01 3.97
CA ALA A 229 3.63 11.04 4.86
C ALA A 229 2.92 11.00 6.23
N TYR A 230 1.58 10.93 6.24
CA TYR A 230 0.79 10.70 7.45
C TYR A 230 1.19 9.40 8.16
N ILE A 231 1.22 8.27 7.46
CA ILE A 231 1.56 6.94 8.02
C ILE A 231 2.94 6.98 8.71
N SER A 232 3.91 7.63 8.09
CA SER A 232 5.28 7.72 8.59
C SER A 232 5.43 8.69 9.76
N ALA A 233 4.69 9.80 9.77
CA ALA A 233 4.77 10.83 10.80
C ALA A 233 3.92 10.53 12.03
N SER A 234 2.74 9.94 11.85
CA SER A 234 1.72 9.81 12.92
C SER A 234 2.19 9.04 14.16
N PRO A 235 3.01 7.96 14.09
CA PRO A 235 3.52 7.31 15.30
C PRO A 235 4.36 8.26 16.15
N PHE A 236 5.18 9.08 15.54
CA PHE A 236 6.04 10.04 16.26
C PHE A 236 5.24 11.24 16.78
N ILE A 237 4.29 11.74 15.98
CA ILE A 237 3.41 12.86 16.41
C ILE A 237 2.56 12.40 17.60
N LEU A 238 1.83 11.29 17.45
CA LEU A 238 0.84 10.86 18.44
C LEU A 238 1.48 10.20 19.66
N GLN A 239 2.48 9.33 19.49
CA GLN A 239 3.12 8.62 20.60
C GLN A 239 4.25 9.44 21.23
N SER A 240 5.24 9.92 20.44
CA SER A 240 6.43 10.57 21.02
C SER A 240 6.16 11.99 21.50
N PHE A 241 5.35 12.79 20.77
CA PHE A 241 5.07 14.18 21.16
C PHE A 241 3.84 14.28 22.08
N TYR A 242 2.70 13.70 21.70
CA TYR A 242 1.48 13.78 22.52
C TYR A 242 1.40 12.72 23.63
N GLY A 243 2.36 11.77 23.69
CA GLY A 243 2.45 10.77 24.75
C GLY A 243 1.36 9.68 24.70
N LEU A 244 0.69 9.50 23.57
CA LEU A 244 -0.32 8.43 23.44
C LEU A 244 0.34 7.06 23.50
N SER A 245 -0.35 6.10 24.13
CA SER A 245 0.08 4.71 24.08
C SER A 245 0.05 4.16 22.66
N ALA A 246 0.87 3.14 22.36
CA ALA A 246 0.85 2.44 21.08
C ALA A 246 -0.53 1.89 20.75
N PHE A 247 -1.28 1.47 21.76
CA PHE A 247 -2.65 0.98 21.62
C PHE A 247 -3.62 2.09 21.20
N THR A 248 -3.58 3.27 21.87
CA THR A 248 -4.41 4.43 21.51
C THR A 248 -4.07 4.93 20.11
N PHE A 249 -2.78 5.01 19.76
CA PHE A 249 -2.32 5.33 18.41
C PHE A 249 -2.96 4.37 17.37
N SER A 250 -2.99 3.08 17.67
CA SER A 250 -3.54 2.08 16.74
C SER A 250 -5.04 2.23 16.52
N PHE A 251 -5.79 2.70 17.51
CA PHE A 251 -7.21 3.06 17.33
C PHE A 251 -7.38 4.30 16.45
N CYS A 252 -6.59 5.34 16.64
CA CYS A 252 -6.58 6.51 15.75
C CYS A 252 -6.29 6.09 14.31
N PHE A 253 -5.24 5.29 14.11
CA PHE A 253 -4.90 4.76 12.80
C PHE A 253 -6.03 3.91 12.18
N GLY A 254 -6.69 3.09 12.99
CA GLY A 254 -7.86 2.31 12.58
C GLY A 254 -9.06 3.19 12.19
N ALA A 255 -9.32 4.27 12.93
CA ALA A 255 -10.36 5.25 12.59
C ALA A 255 -10.06 5.92 11.24
N ASN A 256 -8.81 6.25 10.98
CA ASN A 256 -8.35 6.82 9.71
C ASN A 256 -8.48 5.82 8.55
N GLY A 257 -8.20 4.54 8.79
CA GLY A 257 -8.51 3.47 7.84
C GLY A 257 -10.01 3.36 7.54
N ALA A 258 -10.86 3.48 8.57
CA ALA A 258 -12.31 3.51 8.40
C ALA A 258 -12.77 4.75 7.61
N ALA A 259 -12.17 5.93 7.81
CA ALA A 259 -12.45 7.13 7.02
C ALA A 259 -12.19 6.89 5.53
N LEU A 260 -11.06 6.26 5.19
CA LEU A 260 -10.72 5.91 3.81
C LEU A 260 -11.77 4.99 3.18
N VAL A 261 -12.21 3.96 3.91
CA VAL A 261 -13.24 3.01 3.46
C VAL A 261 -14.61 3.72 3.32
N MET A 262 -14.98 4.58 4.26
CA MET A 262 -16.20 5.39 4.18
C MET A 262 -16.19 6.30 2.95
N GLY A 263 -15.08 7.00 2.72
CA GLY A 263 -14.87 7.81 1.53
C GLY A 263 -15.03 7.00 0.25
N ALA A 264 -14.39 5.83 0.15
CA ALA A 264 -14.47 4.96 -1.00
C ALA A 264 -15.90 4.47 -1.29
N ASN A 265 -16.66 4.13 -0.23
CA ASN A 265 -18.07 3.76 -0.36
C ASN A 265 -18.95 4.91 -0.86
N ILE A 266 -18.69 6.14 -0.40
CA ILE A 266 -19.40 7.34 -0.87
C ILE A 266 -19.03 7.62 -2.33
N GLY A 267 -17.73 7.62 -2.65
CA GLY A 267 -17.20 7.85 -3.99
C GLY A 267 -17.73 6.85 -5.02
N GLY A 268 -17.83 5.57 -4.64
CA GLY A 268 -18.38 4.52 -5.50
C GLY A 268 -19.87 4.67 -5.84
N LYS A 269 -20.61 5.51 -5.12
CA LYS A 269 -22.04 5.83 -5.41
C LYS A 269 -22.18 7.08 -6.27
N LEU A 270 -21.15 7.86 -6.44
CA LEU A 270 -21.13 9.08 -7.25
C LEU A 270 -20.68 8.78 -8.69
N SER A 271 -20.97 9.70 -9.61
CA SER A 271 -20.31 9.62 -10.92
C SER A 271 -18.80 9.81 -10.75
N ASN A 272 -17.99 9.16 -11.60
CA ASN A 272 -16.52 9.26 -11.55
C ASN A 272 -16.05 10.73 -11.57
N ARG A 273 -16.71 11.58 -12.36
CA ARG A 273 -16.42 13.01 -12.44
C ARG A 273 -16.71 13.75 -11.12
N THR A 274 -17.88 13.48 -10.53
CA THR A 274 -18.29 14.09 -9.27
C THR A 274 -17.37 13.64 -8.14
N ALA A 275 -17.12 12.34 -8.02
CA ALA A 275 -16.24 11.76 -7.01
C ALA A 275 -14.80 12.32 -7.10
N LEU A 276 -14.25 12.40 -8.33
CA LEU A 276 -12.92 12.97 -8.55
C LEU A 276 -12.88 14.45 -8.17
N SER A 277 -13.88 15.26 -8.59
CA SER A 277 -13.89 16.69 -8.33
C SER A 277 -14.04 16.99 -6.83
N PHE A 278 -15.05 16.41 -6.17
CA PHE A 278 -15.28 16.62 -4.75
C PHE A 278 -14.14 16.04 -3.90
N GLY A 279 -13.62 14.88 -4.30
CA GLY A 279 -12.55 14.22 -3.55
C GLY A 279 -11.24 15.00 -3.61
N VAL A 280 -10.80 15.46 -4.79
CA VAL A 280 -9.53 16.23 -4.92
C VAL A 280 -9.64 17.62 -4.29
N LEU A 281 -10.78 18.31 -4.46
CA LEU A 281 -10.98 19.63 -3.84
C LEU A 281 -11.11 19.49 -2.30
N GLY A 282 -11.95 18.56 -1.83
CA GLY A 282 -12.11 18.29 -0.40
C GLY A 282 -10.82 17.77 0.26
N PHE A 283 -9.97 17.05 -0.49
CA PHE A 283 -8.64 16.70 -0.01
C PHE A 283 -7.79 17.95 0.23
N GLY A 284 -7.82 18.92 -0.69
CA GLY A 284 -7.14 20.21 -0.50
C GLY A 284 -7.61 20.95 0.76
N GLU A 285 -8.93 21.00 1.00
CA GLU A 285 -9.50 21.59 2.22
C GLU A 285 -9.09 20.81 3.48
N GLY A 286 -9.15 19.48 3.45
CA GLY A 286 -8.69 18.62 4.53
C GLY A 286 -7.21 18.81 4.84
N VAL A 287 -6.38 18.99 3.82
CA VAL A 287 -4.95 19.30 3.97
C VAL A 287 -4.74 20.67 4.62
N LEU A 288 -5.47 21.71 4.23
CA LEU A 288 -5.35 23.03 4.86
C LEU A 288 -5.70 23.00 6.35
N TYR A 289 -6.77 22.28 6.71
CA TYR A 289 -7.12 22.05 8.12
C TYR A 289 -6.01 21.27 8.84
N THR A 290 -5.52 20.18 8.26
CA THR A 290 -4.43 19.39 8.86
C THR A 290 -3.18 20.22 9.09
N ILE A 291 -2.78 21.04 8.11
CA ILE A 291 -1.62 21.93 8.23
C ILE A 291 -1.83 22.93 9.37
N SER A 292 -3.01 23.52 9.47
CA SER A 292 -3.30 24.47 10.56
C SER A 292 -3.13 23.83 11.94
N THR A 293 -3.62 22.59 12.10
CA THR A 293 -3.48 21.86 13.38
C THR A 293 -2.04 21.41 13.63
N LEU A 294 -1.26 21.05 12.61
CA LEU A 294 0.15 20.70 12.76
C LEU A 294 1.01 21.92 13.16
N ILE A 295 0.67 23.12 12.67
CA ILE A 295 1.40 24.34 13.00
C ILE A 295 1.03 24.87 14.39
N ILE A 296 -0.28 24.91 14.71
CA ILE A 296 -0.78 25.43 15.98
C ILE A 296 -0.51 24.43 17.13
N GLN A 297 -0.40 23.14 16.81
CA GLN A 297 -0.19 22.04 17.77
C GLN A 297 -1.21 22.07 18.94
N PRO A 298 -2.52 22.07 18.64
CA PRO A 298 -3.55 22.00 19.66
C PRO A 298 -3.48 20.63 20.38
N ASN A 299 -4.56 20.20 20.99
CA ASN A 299 -4.61 18.83 21.50
C ASN A 299 -4.56 17.80 20.36
N TRP A 300 -4.10 16.57 20.65
CA TRP A 300 -3.94 15.48 19.69
C TRP A 300 -5.22 15.16 18.90
N PHE A 301 -6.39 15.35 19.52
CA PHE A 301 -7.68 15.01 18.93
C PHE A 301 -8.02 15.89 17.70
N LEU A 302 -7.68 17.19 17.76
CA LEU A 302 -7.87 18.09 16.60
C LEU A 302 -6.91 17.78 15.46
N VAL A 303 -5.69 17.36 15.77
CA VAL A 303 -4.72 16.87 14.75
C VAL A 303 -5.27 15.60 14.09
N GLU A 304 -5.82 14.69 14.87
CA GLU A 304 -6.42 13.44 14.37
C GLU A 304 -7.63 13.69 13.49
N ILE A 305 -8.49 14.65 13.83
CA ILE A 305 -9.61 15.08 12.95
C ILE A 305 -9.07 15.55 11.59
N GLY A 306 -7.94 16.27 11.56
CA GLY A 306 -7.31 16.68 10.30
C GLY A 306 -6.92 15.49 9.44
N PHE A 307 -6.23 14.53 10.00
CA PHE A 307 -5.85 13.30 9.30
C PHE A 307 -7.09 12.51 8.84
N PHE A 308 -8.10 12.40 9.68
CA PHE A 308 -9.36 11.72 9.35
C PHE A 308 -10.05 12.35 8.14
N LEU A 309 -10.22 13.68 8.13
CA LEU A 309 -10.86 14.40 7.02
C LEU A 309 -10.05 14.27 5.71
N MET A 310 -8.73 14.41 5.80
CA MET A 310 -7.84 14.22 4.67
C MET A 310 -8.02 12.83 4.04
N LEU A 311 -8.00 11.77 4.86
CA LEU A 311 -8.12 10.39 4.39
C LEU A 311 -9.53 10.04 3.89
N LEU A 312 -10.57 10.62 4.48
CA LEU A 312 -11.95 10.49 4.00
C LEU A 312 -12.09 10.98 2.55
N MET A 313 -11.53 12.16 2.25
CA MET A 313 -11.57 12.76 0.91
C MET A 313 -10.71 12.00 -0.09
N MET A 314 -9.57 11.46 0.35
CA MET A 314 -8.77 10.55 -0.48
C MET A 314 -9.54 9.28 -0.84
N GLY A 315 -10.18 8.66 0.14
CA GLY A 315 -11.02 7.48 -0.08
C GLY A 315 -12.11 7.74 -1.12
N LEU A 316 -12.77 8.89 -1.06
CA LEU A 316 -13.79 9.30 -2.02
C LEU A 316 -13.27 9.37 -3.46
N THR A 317 -11.98 9.70 -3.63
CA THR A 317 -11.35 9.89 -4.94
C THR A 317 -10.89 8.59 -5.60
N PHE A 318 -10.39 7.62 -4.83
CA PHE A 318 -9.71 6.43 -5.35
C PHE A 318 -10.51 5.56 -6.32
N PRO A 319 -11.80 5.21 -6.08
CA PRO A 319 -12.57 4.41 -7.03
C PRO A 319 -12.71 5.08 -8.39
N ALA A 320 -12.91 6.40 -8.40
CA ALA A 320 -13.07 7.19 -9.62
C ALA A 320 -11.76 7.26 -10.42
N ILE A 321 -10.63 7.53 -9.75
CA ILE A 321 -9.32 7.59 -10.40
C ILE A 321 -8.95 6.24 -11.02
N SER A 322 -9.04 5.16 -10.25
CA SER A 322 -8.70 3.82 -10.73
C SER A 322 -9.58 3.42 -11.92
N SER A 323 -10.88 3.74 -11.88
CA SER A 323 -11.80 3.48 -13.00
C SER A 323 -11.41 4.27 -14.25
N LEU A 324 -11.21 5.59 -14.14
CA LEU A 324 -10.85 6.46 -15.26
C LEU A 324 -9.48 6.13 -15.85
N ALA A 325 -8.50 5.81 -15.03
CA ALA A 325 -7.17 5.39 -15.46
C ALA A 325 -7.25 4.08 -16.26
N MET A 326 -7.93 3.06 -15.74
CA MET A 326 -8.08 1.78 -16.42
C MET A 326 -8.90 1.89 -17.70
N GLU A 327 -9.84 2.82 -17.76
CA GLU A 327 -10.62 3.08 -18.98
C GLU A 327 -9.77 3.70 -20.09
N SER A 328 -8.84 4.59 -19.74
CA SER A 328 -7.94 5.25 -20.69
C SER A 328 -6.89 4.32 -21.33
N GLU A 329 -6.62 3.14 -20.72
CA GLU A 329 -5.62 2.16 -21.17
C GLU A 329 -6.16 0.71 -21.20
N ARG A 330 -7.39 0.54 -21.68
CA ARG A 330 -8.05 -0.79 -21.77
C ARG A 330 -7.23 -1.83 -22.53
N GLN A 331 -6.49 -1.41 -23.59
CA GLN A 331 -5.72 -2.29 -24.45
C GLN A 331 -4.56 -2.96 -23.67
N TYR A 332 -3.97 -2.25 -22.69
CA TYR A 332 -2.84 -2.70 -21.89
C TYR A 332 -3.19 -2.81 -20.40
N ALA A 333 -4.41 -3.24 -20.09
CA ALA A 333 -4.97 -3.23 -18.75
C ALA A 333 -4.06 -3.85 -17.67
N GLY A 334 -3.36 -4.96 -17.95
CA GLY A 334 -2.43 -5.59 -17.03
C GLY A 334 -1.23 -4.70 -16.69
N SER A 335 -0.60 -4.11 -17.70
CA SER A 335 0.54 -3.20 -17.50
C SER A 335 0.10 -1.86 -16.90
N ALA A 336 -1.09 -1.36 -17.24
CA ALA A 336 -1.68 -0.17 -16.64
C ALA A 336 -1.94 -0.38 -15.15
N SER A 337 -2.51 -1.52 -14.76
CA SER A 337 -2.72 -1.89 -13.36
C SER A 337 -1.40 -2.01 -12.58
N ALA A 338 -0.34 -2.52 -13.22
CA ALA A 338 0.98 -2.59 -12.59
C ALA A 338 1.58 -1.20 -12.32
N LEU A 339 1.42 -0.25 -13.24
CA LEU A 339 1.86 1.14 -13.04
C LEU A 339 1.02 1.86 -11.96
N LEU A 340 -0.30 1.64 -11.93
CA LEU A 340 -1.17 2.14 -10.86
C LEU A 340 -0.79 1.58 -9.48
N GLY A 341 -0.29 0.36 -9.41
CA GLY A 341 0.21 -0.21 -8.16
C GLY A 341 1.61 0.27 -7.80
N PHE A 342 2.51 0.35 -8.77
CA PHE A 342 3.92 0.71 -8.56
C PHE A 342 4.11 2.18 -8.17
N THR A 343 3.58 3.11 -9.00
CA THR A 343 3.93 4.54 -8.92
C THR A 343 3.57 5.16 -7.57
N PRO A 344 2.38 4.90 -6.97
CA PRO A 344 2.03 5.45 -5.67
C PRO A 344 2.92 4.93 -4.53
N PHE A 345 3.23 3.63 -4.50
CA PHE A 345 4.10 3.06 -3.46
C PHE A 345 5.54 3.56 -3.61
N PHE A 346 6.01 3.72 -4.84
CA PHE A 346 7.34 4.26 -5.11
C PHE A 346 7.46 5.72 -4.66
N LEU A 347 6.49 6.56 -5.02
CA LEU A 347 6.46 7.97 -4.62
C LEU A 347 6.26 8.10 -3.09
N GLY A 348 5.36 7.32 -2.51
CA GLY A 348 5.14 7.26 -1.07
C GLY A 348 6.40 6.85 -0.32
N GLY A 349 7.16 5.88 -0.85
CA GLY A 349 8.45 5.50 -0.29
C GLY A 349 9.47 6.64 -0.29
N ILE A 350 9.54 7.44 -1.35
CA ILE A 350 10.44 8.61 -1.43
C ILE A 350 10.02 9.69 -0.42
N VAL A 351 8.72 9.93 -0.28
CA VAL A 351 8.17 11.00 0.57
C VAL A 351 8.25 10.66 2.06
N SER A 352 8.13 9.39 2.41
CA SER A 352 8.06 8.90 3.79
C SER A 352 9.20 9.39 4.70
N PRO A 353 10.50 9.34 4.35
CA PRO A 353 11.58 9.79 5.23
C PRO A 353 11.70 11.32 5.31
N LEU A 354 11.10 12.06 4.34
CA LEU A 354 11.19 13.52 4.32
C LEU A 354 10.48 14.16 5.52
N VAL A 355 9.42 13.52 6.04
CA VAL A 355 8.69 14.01 7.21
C VAL A 355 9.50 13.91 8.51
N GLY A 356 10.57 13.13 8.53
CA GLY A 356 11.49 13.01 9.68
C GLY A 356 12.64 14.02 9.67
N ILE A 357 12.74 14.88 8.66
CA ILE A 357 13.83 15.86 8.54
C ILE A 357 13.49 17.11 9.34
N GLY A 358 14.25 17.39 10.38
CA GLY A 358 14.03 18.56 11.25
C GLY A 358 12.80 18.41 12.16
N ASN A 359 11.95 19.43 12.19
CA ASN A 359 10.73 19.38 12.99
C ASN A 359 9.63 18.59 12.26
N ILE A 360 9.19 17.50 12.86
CA ILE A 360 8.25 16.56 12.24
C ILE A 360 6.91 17.20 11.84
N PHE A 361 6.42 18.20 12.60
CA PHE A 361 5.18 18.90 12.32
C PHE A 361 5.29 19.73 11.05
N TYR A 362 6.34 20.58 10.95
CA TYR A 362 6.58 21.41 9.78
C TYR A 362 6.93 20.57 8.55
N ALA A 363 7.78 19.56 8.71
CA ALA A 363 8.14 18.69 7.60
C ALA A 363 6.91 17.95 7.05
N THR A 364 6.07 17.40 7.92
CA THR A 364 4.82 16.75 7.54
C THR A 364 3.87 17.73 6.84
N ALA A 365 3.69 18.93 7.39
CA ALA A 365 2.83 19.96 6.80
C ALA A 365 3.28 20.35 5.39
N VAL A 366 4.58 20.58 5.20
CA VAL A 366 5.16 20.95 3.88
C VAL A 366 4.98 19.83 2.88
N VAL A 367 5.29 18.60 3.27
CA VAL A 367 5.18 17.43 2.38
C VAL A 367 3.74 17.20 1.93
N ILE A 368 2.78 17.22 2.86
CA ILE A 368 1.35 17.04 2.53
C ILE A 368 0.86 18.21 1.66
N LEU A 369 1.29 19.46 1.94
CA LEU A 369 0.95 20.63 1.12
C LEU A 369 1.44 20.48 -0.32
N VAL A 370 2.69 20.09 -0.51
CA VAL A 370 3.28 19.89 -1.85
C VAL A 370 2.52 18.81 -2.59
N CYS A 371 2.21 17.69 -1.95
CA CYS A 371 1.41 16.61 -2.55
C CYS A 371 0.01 17.09 -2.97
N ALA A 372 -0.68 17.83 -2.11
CA ALA A 372 -1.99 18.39 -2.41
C ALA A 372 -1.93 19.40 -3.57
N PHE A 373 -0.95 20.28 -3.55
CA PHE A 373 -0.76 21.29 -4.59
C PHE A 373 -0.53 20.66 -5.97
N ILE A 374 0.36 19.67 -6.05
CA ILE A 374 0.63 18.96 -7.32
C ILE A 374 -0.61 18.19 -7.80
N SER A 375 -1.32 17.50 -6.90
CA SER A 375 -2.54 16.78 -7.29
C SER A 375 -3.62 17.71 -7.81
N LEU A 376 -3.79 18.91 -7.20
CA LEU A 376 -4.70 19.94 -7.65
C LEU A 376 -4.30 20.51 -9.03
N ILE A 377 -3.02 20.81 -9.24
CA ILE A 377 -2.53 21.27 -10.56
C ILE A 377 -2.87 20.24 -11.64
N ILE A 378 -2.51 18.97 -11.42
CA ILE A 378 -2.79 17.91 -12.40
C ILE A 378 -4.31 17.82 -12.65
N TYR A 379 -5.13 17.86 -11.60
CA TYR A 379 -6.58 17.85 -11.73
C TYR A 379 -7.11 18.99 -12.61
N PHE A 380 -6.67 20.23 -12.38
CA PHE A 380 -7.12 21.38 -13.18
C PHE A 380 -6.67 21.29 -14.63
N LEU A 381 -5.48 20.74 -14.90
CA LEU A 381 -4.97 20.54 -16.26
C LEU A 381 -5.80 19.53 -17.08
N ILE A 382 -6.37 18.51 -16.42
CA ILE A 382 -7.17 17.48 -17.10
C ILE A 382 -8.68 17.71 -17.04
N ARG A 383 -9.15 18.67 -16.22
CA ARG A 383 -10.58 18.92 -15.99
C ARG A 383 -11.37 19.16 -17.29
N THR A 384 -10.78 19.83 -18.26
CA THR A 384 -11.38 20.08 -19.59
C THR A 384 -11.53 18.80 -20.39
N ASN A 385 -10.55 17.89 -20.32
CA ASN A 385 -10.57 16.62 -21.04
C ASN A 385 -11.59 15.63 -20.44
N ILE A 386 -11.81 15.66 -19.11
CA ILE A 386 -12.84 14.83 -18.46
C ILE A 386 -14.25 15.16 -18.99
N LYS A 387 -14.50 16.41 -19.41
CA LYS A 387 -15.79 16.81 -20.02
C LYS A 387 -16.04 16.12 -21.36
N ALA A 388 -15.01 15.91 -22.17
CA ALA A 388 -15.12 15.36 -23.51
C ALA A 388 -15.35 13.84 -23.57
N TYR A 389 -15.06 13.11 -22.48
CA TYR A 389 -15.22 11.64 -22.42
C TYR A 389 -16.50 11.17 -21.71
N THR A 390 -17.31 12.09 -21.17
CA THR A 390 -18.54 11.78 -20.42
C THR A 390 -19.83 12.28 -21.11
N GLU A 391 -19.72 12.93 -22.26
CA GLU A 391 -20.78 13.19 -23.24
C GLU A 391 -20.72 12.15 -24.39
#